data_28ed542ae1ada640c4d818a64f59d8bb
#
_entry.id   28ed542ae1ada640c4d818a64f59d8bb
#
_cell.length_a   1.000
_cell.length_b   1.000
_cell.length_c   1.000
_cell.angle_alpha   90.00
_cell.angle_beta   90.00
_cell.angle_gamma   90.00
#
_symmetry.space_group_name_H-M   'P 1'
#
loop_
_entity.id
_entity.type
_entity.pdbx_description
1 polymer ?
#
loop_
_entity_poly.entity_id
_entity_poly.type
_entity_poly.pdbx_seq_one_letter_code
_entity_poly.pdbx_strand_id
1 'polypeptide(L)'
;MFTGIITDIGTIVELKQAGDLKARINTSYDVDNIDIGASIACNGVCLTVITKGRIEEQNWFDVEISAESISITNISSGRKAWSIGQSVNLERALKMGDELGGHIVSGHVDGVAVITDIKTSGDSTVVNFQIPNDLSHFIAQKGSVTLDGTSLTVNDVSANTFKVNLISHTKDNTTWNDIEVGDQINLEIDTLARYVARLADVRNSK
;
A
#
# COMPACT_ATOMS: atom_id res chain seq x y z
N MET A 1 12.15 1.83 3.73
CA MET A 1 11.60 2.99 2.98
C MET A 1 11.38 2.59 1.54
N PHE A 2 10.35 3.12 0.92
CA PHE A 2 9.85 2.81 -0.41
C PHE A 2 9.57 4.10 -1.18
N THR A 3 9.19 3.99 -2.43
CA THR A 3 8.87 5.14 -3.31
C THR A 3 7.38 5.20 -3.67
N GLY A 4 6.65 4.12 -3.46
CA GLY A 4 5.29 3.95 -3.94
C GLY A 4 5.22 3.60 -5.44
N ILE A 5 6.32 3.15 -6.02
CA ILE A 5 6.36 2.60 -7.38
C ILE A 5 6.32 1.08 -7.28
N ILE A 6 5.21 0.50 -7.67
CA ILE A 6 5.03 -0.95 -7.65
C ILE A 6 5.93 -1.59 -8.70
N THR A 7 6.68 -2.59 -8.28
CA THR A 7 7.67 -3.27 -9.14
C THR A 7 7.34 -4.74 -9.40
N ASP A 8 6.34 -5.29 -8.70
CA ASP A 8 5.82 -6.64 -8.92
C ASP A 8 4.39 -6.78 -8.38
N ILE A 9 3.64 -7.75 -8.89
CA ILE A 9 2.35 -8.17 -8.35
C ILE A 9 2.50 -9.61 -7.85
N GLY A 10 2.52 -9.76 -6.52
CA GLY A 10 2.61 -11.07 -5.90
C GLY A 10 1.25 -11.74 -5.76
N THR A 11 1.27 -13.05 -5.51
CA THR A 11 0.06 -13.83 -5.23
C THR A 11 0.20 -14.52 -3.88
N ILE A 12 -0.77 -14.39 -2.99
CA ILE A 12 -0.82 -15.09 -1.72
C ILE A 12 -1.12 -16.57 -1.97
N VAL A 13 -0.25 -17.47 -1.53
CA VAL A 13 -0.39 -18.92 -1.75
C VAL A 13 -0.54 -19.71 -0.47
N GLU A 14 -0.20 -19.13 0.68
CA GLU A 14 -0.41 -19.74 2.00
C GLU A 14 -0.70 -18.65 3.02
N LEU A 15 -1.66 -18.93 3.92
CA LEU A 15 -1.95 -18.13 5.11
C LEU A 15 -2.06 -19.06 6.30
N LYS A 16 -1.32 -18.76 7.36
CA LYS A 16 -1.29 -19.59 8.57
C LYS A 16 -1.28 -18.75 9.83
N GLN A 17 -2.30 -18.92 10.66
CA GLN A 17 -2.32 -18.32 12.00
C GLN A 17 -1.50 -19.18 12.95
N ALA A 18 -0.40 -18.64 13.50
CA ALA A 18 0.47 -19.34 14.43
C ALA A 18 1.12 -18.33 15.40
N GLY A 19 0.30 -17.74 16.27
CA GLY A 19 0.59 -16.48 16.97
C GLY A 19 0.25 -15.33 16.04
N ASP A 20 1.27 -14.70 15.44
CA ASP A 20 1.08 -13.75 14.34
C ASP A 20 0.65 -14.48 13.05
N LEU A 21 0.05 -13.74 12.12
CA LEU A 21 -0.34 -14.27 10.82
C LEU A 21 0.90 -14.41 9.94
N LYS A 22 1.14 -15.59 9.40
CA LYS A 22 2.17 -15.86 8.39
C LYS A 22 1.55 -15.96 7.02
N ALA A 23 2.14 -15.27 6.04
CA ALA A 23 1.73 -15.34 4.65
C ALA A 23 2.91 -15.72 3.76
N ARG A 24 2.67 -16.65 2.83
CA ARG A 24 3.57 -16.92 1.71
C ARG A 24 3.07 -16.24 0.47
N ILE A 25 3.96 -15.51 -0.17
CA ILE A 25 3.67 -14.71 -1.36
C ILE A 25 4.58 -15.17 -2.49
N ASN A 26 3.99 -15.62 -3.60
CA ASN A 26 4.70 -15.85 -4.85
C ASN A 26 5.05 -14.51 -5.47
N THR A 27 6.24 -14.42 -6.09
CA THR A 27 6.78 -13.19 -6.66
C THR A 27 7.60 -13.47 -7.91
N SER A 28 7.73 -12.47 -8.78
CA SER A 28 8.69 -12.48 -9.89
C SER A 28 10.10 -12.06 -9.47
N TYR A 29 10.26 -11.50 -8.27
CA TYR A 29 11.59 -11.11 -7.77
C TYR A 29 12.53 -12.32 -7.69
N ASP A 30 13.78 -12.10 -8.08
CA ASP A 30 14.84 -13.07 -7.81
C ASP A 30 15.11 -13.11 -6.31
N VAL A 31 14.68 -14.20 -5.68
CA VAL A 31 14.81 -14.39 -4.22
C VAL A 31 16.25 -14.53 -3.75
N ASP A 32 17.19 -14.86 -4.63
CA ASP A 32 18.61 -14.93 -4.26
C ASP A 32 19.15 -13.53 -3.89
N ASN A 33 18.53 -12.47 -4.42
CA ASN A 33 18.83 -11.07 -4.14
C ASN A 33 17.99 -10.45 -3.01
N ILE A 34 17.20 -11.24 -2.27
CA ILE A 34 16.43 -10.80 -1.11
C ILE A 34 17.07 -11.37 0.15
N ASP A 35 17.51 -10.52 1.07
CA ASP A 35 18.05 -10.98 2.34
C ASP A 35 16.92 -11.36 3.31
N ILE A 36 17.14 -12.37 4.16
CA ILE A 36 16.30 -12.61 5.33
C ILE A 36 16.40 -11.37 6.24
N GLY A 37 15.26 -10.85 6.69
CA GLY A 37 15.18 -9.59 7.42
C GLY A 37 15.00 -8.36 6.53
N ALA A 38 15.04 -8.49 5.19
CA ALA A 38 14.72 -7.40 4.28
C ALA A 38 13.25 -7.00 4.40
N SER A 39 12.95 -5.72 4.14
CA SER A 39 11.58 -5.22 4.07
C SER A 39 11.06 -5.25 2.64
N ILE A 40 9.83 -5.74 2.48
CA ILE A 40 9.04 -5.63 1.25
C ILE A 40 7.70 -5.00 1.62
N ALA A 41 7.29 -3.96 0.88
CA ALA A 41 5.94 -3.42 1.00
C ALA A 41 4.97 -4.33 0.24
N CYS A 42 3.95 -4.83 0.94
CA CYS A 42 2.89 -5.68 0.40
C CYS A 42 1.56 -4.93 0.56
N ASN A 43 0.95 -4.48 -0.55
CA ASN A 43 -0.15 -3.51 -0.54
C ASN A 43 0.13 -2.32 0.39
N GLY A 44 1.36 -1.80 0.38
CA GLY A 44 1.80 -0.67 1.20
C GLY A 44 2.12 -1.00 2.65
N VAL A 45 1.97 -2.24 3.09
CA VAL A 45 2.37 -2.68 4.44
C VAL A 45 3.83 -3.13 4.42
N CYS A 46 4.69 -2.47 5.18
CA CYS A 46 6.10 -2.85 5.33
C CYS A 46 6.20 -4.15 6.14
N LEU A 47 6.58 -5.24 5.49
CA LEU A 47 6.70 -6.56 6.10
C LEU A 47 8.11 -7.10 5.98
N THR A 48 8.55 -7.81 7.01
CA THR A 48 9.88 -8.41 7.07
C THR A 48 9.87 -9.82 6.49
N VAL A 49 10.78 -10.08 5.55
CA VAL A 49 10.98 -11.41 4.98
C VAL A 49 11.61 -12.32 6.03
N ILE A 50 10.91 -13.38 6.43
CA ILE A 50 11.37 -14.35 7.43
C ILE A 50 11.94 -15.63 6.83
N THR A 51 11.41 -16.05 5.68
CA THR A 51 11.97 -17.13 4.85
C THR A 51 11.74 -16.81 3.37
N LYS A 52 12.47 -17.48 2.51
CA LYS A 52 12.37 -17.33 1.05
C LYS A 52 12.80 -18.63 0.38
N GLY A 53 12.35 -18.84 -0.83
CA GLY A 53 12.75 -20.02 -1.59
C GLY A 53 12.19 -20.04 -3.00
N ARG A 54 12.41 -21.19 -3.64
CA ARG A 54 11.92 -21.48 -4.98
C ARG A 54 11.34 -22.89 -4.99
N ILE A 55 10.16 -23.01 -5.58
CA ILE A 55 9.53 -24.30 -5.85
C ILE A 55 9.41 -24.40 -7.38
N GLU A 56 10.10 -25.36 -7.98
CA GLU A 56 10.27 -25.42 -9.44
C GLU A 56 10.86 -24.10 -9.95
N GLU A 57 10.14 -23.34 -10.78
CA GLU A 57 10.56 -22.03 -11.28
C GLU A 57 9.89 -20.86 -10.55
N GLN A 58 8.99 -21.12 -9.58
CA GLN A 58 8.26 -20.08 -8.86
C GLN A 58 9.01 -19.64 -7.61
N ASN A 59 9.42 -18.38 -7.58
CA ASN A 59 9.99 -17.73 -6.40
C ASN A 59 8.88 -17.37 -5.39
N TRP A 60 9.22 -17.44 -4.11
CA TRP A 60 8.33 -17.05 -3.01
C TRP A 60 9.12 -16.51 -1.81
N PHE A 61 8.44 -15.73 -0.99
CA PHE A 61 8.92 -15.33 0.33
C PHE A 61 7.78 -15.41 1.36
N ASP A 62 8.15 -15.63 2.62
CA ASP A 62 7.23 -15.61 3.75
C ASP A 62 7.44 -14.34 4.57
N VAL A 63 6.33 -13.78 5.05
CA VAL A 63 6.28 -12.64 5.96
C VAL A 63 5.46 -12.97 7.19
N GLU A 64 5.72 -12.25 8.29
CA GLU A 64 4.96 -12.33 9.53
C GLU A 64 4.28 -10.98 9.79
N ILE A 65 2.97 -11.03 10.11
CA ILE A 65 2.11 -9.87 10.19
C ILE A 65 1.56 -9.79 11.62
N SER A 66 1.87 -8.69 12.31
CA SER A 66 1.43 -8.47 13.69
C SER A 66 -0.07 -8.23 13.79
N ALA A 67 -0.64 -8.47 14.98
CA ALA A 67 -2.04 -8.17 15.26
C ALA A 67 -2.37 -6.68 15.05
N GLU A 68 -1.43 -5.77 15.34
CA GLU A 68 -1.58 -4.35 15.08
C GLU A 68 -1.75 -4.08 13.57
N SER A 69 -0.82 -4.58 12.74
CA SER A 69 -0.91 -4.42 11.29
C SER A 69 -2.22 -4.95 10.73
N ILE A 70 -2.70 -6.09 11.23
CA ILE A 70 -4.00 -6.66 10.83
C ILE A 70 -5.15 -5.72 11.19
N SER A 71 -5.08 -5.04 12.34
CA SER A 71 -6.18 -4.21 12.86
C SER A 71 -6.38 -2.90 12.12
N ILE A 72 -5.31 -2.34 11.53
CA ILE A 72 -5.32 -1.02 10.87
C ILE A 72 -5.29 -1.09 9.34
N THR A 73 -5.20 -2.30 8.77
CA THR A 73 -5.10 -2.52 7.32
C THR A 73 -6.28 -3.31 6.76
N ASN A 74 -6.35 -3.41 5.44
CA ASN A 74 -7.35 -4.23 4.76
C ASN A 74 -7.01 -5.74 4.74
N ILE A 75 -5.97 -6.18 5.45
CA ILE A 75 -5.53 -7.60 5.44
C ILE A 75 -6.64 -8.55 5.88
N SER A 76 -7.43 -8.19 6.90
CA SER A 76 -8.47 -9.05 7.47
C SER A 76 -9.89 -8.68 7.06
N SER A 77 -10.10 -7.64 6.24
CA SER A 77 -11.43 -7.11 5.98
C SER A 77 -11.64 -6.64 4.54
N GLY A 78 -12.91 -6.66 4.12
CA GLY A 78 -13.32 -6.23 2.78
C GLY A 78 -13.08 -7.27 1.69
N ARG A 79 -13.47 -6.94 0.45
CA ARG A 79 -13.34 -7.80 -0.73
C ARG A 79 -11.86 -8.08 -1.07
N LYS A 80 -10.99 -7.14 -0.78
CA LYS A 80 -9.52 -7.23 -1.00
C LYS A 80 -8.77 -7.83 0.19
N ALA A 81 -9.49 -8.39 1.21
CA ALA A 81 -8.84 -9.08 2.32
C ALA A 81 -7.93 -10.21 1.82
N TRP A 82 -6.85 -10.42 2.53
CA TRP A 82 -5.86 -11.42 2.14
C TRP A 82 -6.47 -12.82 2.20
N SER A 83 -6.40 -13.52 1.09
CA SER A 83 -6.85 -14.89 0.92
C SER A 83 -5.97 -15.61 -0.08
N ILE A 84 -6.00 -16.93 -0.09
CA ILE A 84 -5.24 -17.71 -1.08
C ILE A 84 -5.74 -17.36 -2.49
N GLY A 85 -4.81 -17.02 -3.38
CA GLY A 85 -5.07 -16.54 -4.73
C GLY A 85 -5.20 -15.01 -4.87
N GLN A 86 -5.26 -14.27 -3.75
CA GLN A 86 -5.33 -12.81 -3.80
C GLN A 86 -4.01 -12.20 -4.29
N SER A 87 -4.11 -11.27 -5.23
CA SER A 87 -2.98 -10.47 -5.71
C SER A 87 -2.67 -9.32 -4.77
N VAL A 88 -1.39 -9.01 -4.60
CA VAL A 88 -0.88 -7.90 -3.78
C VAL A 88 0.20 -7.12 -4.52
N ASN A 89 0.16 -5.79 -4.43
CA ASN A 89 1.21 -4.92 -4.95
C ASN A 89 2.48 -5.11 -4.13
N LEU A 90 3.62 -5.24 -4.79
CA LEU A 90 4.91 -5.42 -4.14
C LEU A 90 5.89 -4.31 -4.54
N GLU A 91 6.63 -3.83 -3.55
CA GLU A 91 7.78 -2.96 -3.75
C GLU A 91 8.91 -3.37 -2.79
N ARG A 92 10.13 -3.50 -3.30
CA ARG A 92 11.33 -3.73 -2.46
C ARG A 92 11.80 -2.42 -1.85
N ALA A 93 12.40 -2.51 -0.64
CA ALA A 93 12.99 -1.35 -0.02
C ALA A 93 14.06 -0.71 -0.91
N LEU A 94 14.07 0.63 -0.96
CA LEU A 94 15.07 1.44 -1.65
C LEU A 94 16.49 1.09 -1.19
N LYS A 95 17.40 1.01 -2.14
CA LYS A 95 18.84 0.95 -1.91
C LYS A 95 19.46 2.34 -2.08
N MET A 96 20.68 2.50 -1.55
CA MET A 96 21.41 3.73 -1.76
C MET A 96 21.72 3.93 -3.26
N GLY A 97 21.27 5.07 -3.80
CA GLY A 97 21.44 5.42 -5.21
C GLY A 97 20.24 5.09 -6.10
N ASP A 98 19.21 4.43 -5.59
CA ASP A 98 17.97 4.22 -6.34
C ASP A 98 17.23 5.54 -6.57
N GLU A 99 16.45 5.60 -7.65
CA GLU A 99 15.63 6.76 -8.00
C GLU A 99 14.36 6.83 -7.13
N LEU A 100 14.04 8.02 -6.61
CA LEU A 100 12.79 8.29 -5.92
C LEU A 100 11.70 8.70 -6.93
N GLY A 101 11.11 7.72 -7.62
CA GLY A 101 10.14 7.96 -8.69
C GLY A 101 8.75 8.45 -8.23
N GLY A 102 8.36 8.18 -6.98
CA GLY A 102 7.11 8.64 -6.38
C GLY A 102 7.34 9.67 -5.28
N HIS A 103 7.08 9.31 -4.02
CA HIS A 103 7.39 10.12 -2.84
C HIS A 103 7.99 9.22 -1.74
N ILE A 104 8.35 9.79 -0.59
CA ILE A 104 8.87 9.02 0.53
C ILE A 104 7.73 8.22 1.18
N VAL A 105 7.75 6.90 0.99
CA VAL A 105 6.79 5.95 1.55
C VAL A 105 7.47 5.12 2.62
N SER A 106 6.85 5.03 3.81
CA SER A 106 7.40 4.27 4.94
C SER A 106 6.96 2.80 4.92
N GLY A 107 5.80 2.54 4.33
CA GLY A 107 5.09 1.26 4.46
C GLY A 107 4.33 1.15 5.79
N HIS A 108 4.05 2.29 6.43
CA HIS A 108 3.34 2.38 7.70
C HIS A 108 1.93 2.91 7.45
N VAL A 109 1.03 1.99 7.17
CA VAL A 109 -0.39 2.28 6.90
C VAL A 109 -1.02 2.99 8.09
N ASP A 110 -1.74 4.09 7.82
CA ASP A 110 -2.44 4.88 8.84
C ASP A 110 -3.89 4.46 9.03
N GLY A 111 -4.46 3.81 8.03
CA GLY A 111 -5.85 3.35 8.05
C GLY A 111 -6.31 2.88 6.68
N VAL A 112 -7.60 2.75 6.54
CA VAL A 112 -8.23 2.23 5.32
C VAL A 112 -9.11 3.29 4.68
N ALA A 113 -8.89 3.53 3.38
CA ALA A 113 -9.77 4.31 2.53
C ALA A 113 -10.81 3.40 1.86
N VAL A 114 -12.03 3.88 1.67
CA VAL A 114 -13.10 3.16 0.99
C VAL A 114 -13.37 3.81 -0.36
N ILE A 115 -13.38 3.03 -1.44
CA ILE A 115 -13.77 3.51 -2.77
C ILE A 115 -15.27 3.82 -2.78
N THR A 116 -15.63 5.08 -3.06
CA THR A 116 -17.04 5.53 -3.08
C THR A 116 -17.58 5.73 -4.50
N ASP A 117 -16.70 5.94 -5.49
CA ASP A 117 -17.11 6.16 -6.87
C ASP A 117 -15.93 5.92 -7.82
N ILE A 118 -16.21 5.38 -9.00
CA ILE A 118 -15.24 5.10 -10.05
C ILE A 118 -15.79 5.62 -11.36
N LYS A 119 -15.04 6.52 -12.04
CA LYS A 119 -15.47 7.09 -13.33
C LYS A 119 -14.37 7.03 -14.36
N THR A 120 -14.70 6.57 -15.55
CA THR A 120 -13.79 6.66 -16.71
C THR A 120 -13.70 8.12 -17.17
N SER A 121 -12.47 8.59 -17.46
CA SER A 121 -12.17 9.92 -17.96
C SER A 121 -11.10 9.83 -19.06
N GLY A 122 -11.51 9.72 -20.33
CA GLY A 122 -10.62 9.38 -21.41
C GLY A 122 -10.02 7.98 -21.18
N ASP A 123 -8.71 7.86 -21.29
CA ASP A 123 -7.97 6.61 -21.03
C ASP A 123 -7.68 6.39 -19.54
N SER A 124 -8.02 7.36 -18.68
CA SER A 124 -7.78 7.34 -17.25
C SER A 124 -9.04 6.96 -16.47
N THR A 125 -8.85 6.60 -15.20
CA THR A 125 -9.94 6.31 -14.26
C THR A 125 -9.82 7.23 -13.05
N VAL A 126 -10.85 8.05 -12.81
CA VAL A 126 -10.98 8.87 -11.60
C VAL A 126 -11.62 8.00 -10.52
N VAL A 127 -10.94 7.89 -9.38
CA VAL A 127 -11.42 7.14 -8.22
C VAL A 127 -11.62 8.09 -7.05
N ASN A 128 -12.80 8.03 -6.42
CA ASN A 128 -13.13 8.79 -5.21
C ASN A 128 -13.00 7.88 -4.00
N PHE A 129 -12.37 8.41 -2.94
CA PHE A 129 -12.17 7.73 -1.68
C PHE A 129 -12.82 8.47 -0.54
N GLN A 130 -13.38 7.74 0.39
CA GLN A 130 -13.73 8.21 1.73
C GLN A 130 -12.71 7.67 2.72
N ILE A 131 -12.25 8.52 3.64
CA ILE A 131 -11.25 8.20 4.65
C ILE A 131 -11.74 8.50 6.05
N PRO A 132 -11.12 7.92 7.09
CA PRO A 132 -11.38 8.31 8.48
C PRO A 132 -11.21 9.82 8.68
N ASN A 133 -12.08 10.43 9.47
CA ASN A 133 -12.10 11.89 9.67
C ASN A 133 -10.80 12.43 10.27
N ASP A 134 -10.15 11.66 11.12
CA ASP A 134 -8.87 11.99 11.77
C ASP A 134 -7.68 11.98 10.80
N LEU A 135 -7.81 11.35 9.64
CA LEU A 135 -6.79 11.37 8.57
C LEU A 135 -7.02 12.49 7.54
N SER A 136 -8.21 13.09 7.51
CA SER A 136 -8.59 14.03 6.43
C SER A 136 -7.70 15.26 6.34
N HIS A 137 -7.21 15.77 7.47
CA HIS A 137 -6.37 16.98 7.52
C HIS A 137 -4.92 16.76 7.03
N PHE A 138 -4.51 15.51 6.82
CA PHE A 138 -3.21 15.18 6.24
C PHE A 138 -3.24 15.10 4.71
N ILE A 139 -4.43 15.06 4.11
CA ILE A 139 -4.59 14.94 2.66
C ILE A 139 -4.73 16.33 2.04
N ALA A 140 -3.80 16.68 1.17
CA ALA A 140 -3.78 17.99 0.52
C ALA A 140 -3.96 17.86 -0.99
N GLN A 141 -4.74 18.78 -1.60
CA GLN A 141 -4.85 18.88 -3.05
C GLN A 141 -3.46 19.10 -3.68
N LYS A 142 -3.14 18.33 -4.71
CA LYS A 142 -1.82 18.28 -5.36
C LYS A 142 -0.68 17.72 -4.49
N GLY A 143 -0.99 17.25 -3.29
CA GLY A 143 -0.07 16.45 -2.48
C GLY A 143 -0.03 14.99 -2.94
N SER A 144 0.83 14.21 -2.29
CA SER A 144 0.94 12.77 -2.49
C SER A 144 0.18 11.99 -1.42
N VAL A 145 -0.28 10.80 -1.80
CA VAL A 145 -0.87 9.81 -0.91
C VAL A 145 -0.41 8.43 -1.36
N THR A 146 -0.23 7.51 -0.44
CA THR A 146 0.03 6.10 -0.78
C THR A 146 -1.25 5.29 -0.60
N LEU A 147 -1.67 4.59 -1.65
CA LEU A 147 -2.86 3.73 -1.65
C LEU A 147 -2.47 2.33 -2.12
N ASP A 148 -2.69 1.30 -1.28
CA ASP A 148 -2.19 -0.08 -1.49
C ASP A 148 -0.74 -0.10 -2.01
N GLY A 149 0.12 0.73 -1.42
CA GLY A 149 1.53 0.87 -1.79
C GLY A 149 1.81 1.76 -2.99
N THR A 150 0.80 2.21 -3.73
CA THR A 150 1.00 3.03 -4.92
C THR A 150 1.02 4.51 -4.58
N SER A 151 2.09 5.23 -4.97
CA SER A 151 2.18 6.69 -4.87
C SER A 151 1.26 7.35 -5.87
N LEU A 152 0.31 8.16 -5.39
CA LEU A 152 -0.69 8.81 -6.22
C LEU A 152 -0.82 10.30 -5.88
N THR A 153 -1.09 11.10 -6.90
CA THR A 153 -1.36 12.53 -6.73
C THR A 153 -2.83 12.76 -6.40
N VAL A 154 -3.08 13.52 -5.34
CA VAL A 154 -4.42 13.94 -4.94
C VAL A 154 -4.90 15.06 -5.86
N ASN A 155 -6.01 14.85 -6.56
CA ASN A 155 -6.55 15.85 -7.51
C ASN A 155 -7.51 16.84 -6.86
N ASP A 156 -8.34 16.37 -5.92
CA ASP A 156 -9.37 17.16 -5.26
C ASP A 156 -9.61 16.63 -3.86
N VAL A 157 -9.97 17.50 -2.92
CA VAL A 157 -10.25 17.16 -1.52
C VAL A 157 -11.53 17.84 -1.07
N SER A 158 -12.42 17.13 -0.42
CA SER A 158 -13.67 17.67 0.14
C SER A 158 -14.03 16.95 1.44
N ALA A 159 -13.99 17.67 2.55
CA ALA A 159 -14.18 17.12 3.88
C ALA A 159 -13.30 15.86 4.12
N ASN A 160 -13.88 14.69 4.26
CA ASN A 160 -13.19 13.42 4.44
C ASN A 160 -13.15 12.57 3.15
N THR A 161 -13.25 13.20 1.99
CA THR A 161 -13.14 12.53 0.69
C THR A 161 -12.07 13.18 -0.17
N PHE A 162 -11.44 12.38 -1.02
CA PHE A 162 -10.49 12.88 -2.01
C PHE A 162 -10.57 12.06 -3.30
N LYS A 163 -9.95 12.59 -4.37
CA LYS A 163 -9.89 11.95 -5.67
C LYS A 163 -8.47 11.77 -6.14
N VAL A 164 -8.23 10.66 -6.81
CA VAL A 164 -7.03 10.41 -7.60
C VAL A 164 -7.39 10.06 -9.04
N ASN A 165 -6.42 10.16 -9.93
CA ASN A 165 -6.58 9.75 -11.31
C ASN A 165 -5.57 8.64 -11.63
N LEU A 166 -6.05 7.48 -12.02
CA LEU A 166 -5.26 6.32 -12.41
C LEU A 166 -5.09 6.31 -13.93
N ILE A 167 -3.86 6.44 -14.40
CA ILE A 167 -3.53 6.27 -15.82
C ILE A 167 -3.49 4.78 -16.19
N SER A 168 -3.58 4.44 -17.47
CA SER A 168 -3.56 3.06 -17.94
C SER A 168 -2.33 2.30 -17.45
N HIS A 169 -1.15 2.91 -17.53
CA HIS A 169 0.09 2.30 -17.04
C HIS A 169 0.01 1.86 -15.57
N THR A 170 -0.57 2.69 -14.68
CA THR A 170 -0.75 2.33 -13.28
C THR A 170 -1.68 1.13 -13.12
N LYS A 171 -2.78 1.11 -13.85
CA LYS A 171 -3.73 -0.01 -13.80
C LYS A 171 -3.13 -1.32 -14.30
N ASP A 172 -2.34 -1.26 -15.36
CA ASP A 172 -1.77 -2.44 -16.02
C ASP A 172 -0.62 -3.07 -15.21
N ASN A 173 0.04 -2.29 -14.35
CA ASN A 173 1.22 -2.72 -13.58
C ASN A 173 0.96 -2.83 -12.06
N THR A 174 -0.30 -2.77 -11.64
CA THR A 174 -0.70 -2.89 -10.23
C THR A 174 -2.04 -3.61 -10.10
N THR A 175 -2.48 -3.84 -8.86
CA THR A 175 -3.81 -4.41 -8.58
C THR A 175 -4.97 -3.44 -8.84
N TRP A 176 -4.72 -2.22 -9.34
CA TRP A 176 -5.74 -1.21 -9.61
C TRP A 176 -6.67 -1.53 -10.79
N ASN A 177 -6.36 -2.53 -11.59
CA ASN A 177 -7.23 -2.96 -12.69
C ASN A 177 -8.48 -3.72 -12.20
N ASP A 178 -8.45 -4.25 -10.98
CA ASP A 178 -9.53 -5.03 -10.36
C ASP A 178 -10.07 -4.33 -9.10
N ILE A 179 -10.62 -3.12 -9.26
CA ILE A 179 -11.23 -2.35 -8.17
C ILE A 179 -12.72 -2.17 -8.37
N GLU A 180 -13.45 -2.14 -7.26
CA GLU A 180 -14.89 -1.90 -7.23
C GLU A 180 -15.26 -0.87 -6.16
N VAL A 181 -16.44 -0.24 -6.32
CA VAL A 181 -17.00 0.61 -5.26
C VAL A 181 -17.26 -0.23 -4.01
N GLY A 182 -16.82 0.26 -2.87
CA GLY A 182 -16.85 -0.45 -1.58
C GLY A 182 -15.54 -1.15 -1.22
N ASP A 183 -14.55 -1.23 -2.14
CA ASP A 183 -13.25 -1.77 -1.80
C ASP A 183 -12.55 -0.95 -0.72
N GLN A 184 -11.91 -1.68 0.18
CA GLN A 184 -11.08 -1.15 1.25
C GLN A 184 -9.62 -1.17 0.80
N ILE A 185 -8.97 -0.01 0.84
CA ILE A 185 -7.63 0.24 0.31
C ILE A 185 -6.75 0.75 1.45
N ASN A 186 -5.59 0.17 1.67
CA ASN A 186 -4.62 0.66 2.65
C ASN A 186 -4.20 2.08 2.29
N LEU A 187 -4.22 2.97 3.27
CA LEU A 187 -3.85 4.37 3.12
C LEU A 187 -2.69 4.71 4.03
N GLU A 188 -1.62 5.24 3.46
CA GLU A 188 -0.54 5.91 4.18
C GLU A 188 -0.51 7.38 3.77
N ILE A 189 -0.52 8.29 4.75
CA ILE A 189 -0.37 9.73 4.52
C ILE A 189 1.07 10.06 4.12
N ASP A 190 1.29 11.18 3.44
CA ASP A 190 2.64 11.68 3.19
C ASP A 190 3.37 11.91 4.52
N THR A 191 4.55 11.33 4.66
CA THR A 191 5.39 11.43 5.87
C THR A 191 5.67 12.88 6.27
N LEU A 192 5.80 13.80 5.31
CA LEU A 192 5.99 15.23 5.58
C LEU A 192 4.76 15.82 6.28
N ALA A 193 3.54 15.46 5.84
CA ALA A 193 2.30 15.92 6.47
C ALA A 193 2.21 15.49 7.93
N ARG A 194 2.63 14.25 8.25
CA ARG A 194 2.67 13.71 9.63
C ARG A 194 3.49 14.58 10.57
N TYR A 195 4.72 14.92 10.20
CA TYR A 195 5.61 15.70 11.05
C TYR A 195 5.21 17.17 11.13
N VAL A 196 4.72 17.77 10.05
CA VAL A 196 4.20 19.14 10.05
C VAL A 196 3.00 19.27 10.99
N ALA A 197 2.04 18.36 10.94
CA ALA A 197 0.89 18.34 11.83
C ALA A 197 1.32 18.19 13.30
N ARG A 198 2.22 17.24 13.60
CA ARG A 198 2.71 17.05 14.98
C ARG A 198 3.38 18.29 15.55
N LEU A 199 4.16 19.03 14.74
CA LEU A 199 4.78 20.28 15.17
C LEU A 199 3.75 21.40 15.41
N ALA A 200 2.68 21.47 14.61
CA ALA A 200 1.59 22.41 14.81
C ALA A 200 0.84 22.13 16.12
N ASP A 201 0.52 20.87 16.41
CA ASP A 201 -0.15 20.45 17.66
C ASP A 201 0.64 20.86 18.90
N VAL A 202 1.97 20.64 18.90
CA VAL A 202 2.84 21.01 20.03
C VAL A 202 2.88 22.53 20.23
N ARG A 203 2.77 23.32 19.15
CA ARG A 203 2.71 24.79 19.24
C ARG A 203 1.40 25.28 19.82
N ASN A 204 0.28 24.66 19.46
CA ASN A 204 -1.06 25.04 19.91
C ASN A 204 -1.37 24.56 21.33
N SER A 205 -0.56 23.66 21.89
CA SER A 205 -0.71 23.14 23.26
C SER A 205 0.07 23.94 24.33
N LYS A 206 0.78 25.01 23.90
CA LYS A 206 1.48 25.97 24.76
C LYS A 206 0.70 27.27 24.85
#